data_cec49a41ff280f72eefcbcb4d502b807
#
_entry.id   cec49a41ff280f72eefcbcb4d502b807
#
_cell.length_a   1.000
_cell.length_b   1.000
_cell.length_c   1.000
_cell.angle_alpha   90.00
_cell.angle_beta   90.00
_cell.angle_gamma   90.00
#
_symmetry.space_group_name_H-M   'P 1'
#
loop_
_entity.id
_entity.type
_entity.pdbx_description
1 polymer ?
#
loop_
_entity_poly.entity_id
_entity_poly.type
_entity_poly.pdbx_seq_one_letter_code
_entity_poly.pdbx_strand_id
1 'polypeptide(L)'
;MERTLKILSLISIANSTAEKCFKDIFCVPANYDKLLRPNESLVQIEMEIHITEVISINDQDFTTSLMLILEANWEEPRIKSNSTKTIPLELSIRDDIWIPDLYIPNMKNFKTEKILTELAGKY
;
A
#
# COMPACT_ATOMS: atom_id res chain seq x y z
N MET A 1 -42.85 -15.27 -26.91
CA MET A 1 -41.40 -15.52 -27.02
C MET A 1 -40.53 -14.33 -26.57
N GLU A 2 -40.94 -13.59 -25.59
CA GLU A 2 -40.21 -12.40 -25.11
C GLU A 2 -39.91 -12.42 -23.61
N ARG A 3 -39.63 -13.58 -23.05
CA ARG A 3 -39.42 -13.69 -21.59
C ARG A 3 -37.98 -13.90 -21.13
N THR A 4 -37.03 -13.98 -22.03
CA THR A 4 -35.63 -14.34 -21.68
C THR A 4 -34.68 -13.16 -21.60
N LEU A 5 -35.06 -11.97 -22.03
CA LEU A 5 -34.15 -10.80 -22.10
C LEU A 5 -34.17 -9.90 -20.85
N LYS A 6 -35.12 -10.07 -19.94
CA LYS A 6 -35.20 -9.24 -18.72
C LYS A 6 -34.40 -9.75 -17.53
N ILE A 7 -33.88 -10.96 -17.56
CA ILE A 7 -33.08 -11.52 -16.45
C ILE A 7 -31.61 -11.16 -16.55
N LEU A 8 -31.07 -10.90 -17.74
CA LEU A 8 -29.68 -10.55 -17.97
C LEU A 8 -29.34 -9.09 -17.60
N SER A 9 -30.31 -8.19 -17.58
CA SER A 9 -30.06 -6.79 -17.16
C SER A 9 -30.05 -6.59 -15.65
N LEU A 10 -30.57 -7.53 -14.87
CA LEU A 10 -30.55 -7.47 -13.40
C LEU A 10 -29.24 -8.02 -12.80
N ILE A 11 -28.46 -8.84 -13.53
CA ILE A 11 -27.21 -9.41 -13.07
C ILE A 11 -26.05 -8.39 -13.20
N SER A 12 -26.13 -7.43 -14.11
CA SER A 12 -25.10 -6.38 -14.28
C SER A 12 -25.17 -5.27 -13.22
N ILE A 13 -26.23 -5.18 -12.43
CA ILE A 13 -26.39 -4.18 -11.35
C ILE A 13 -25.78 -4.67 -10.02
N ALA A 14 -25.56 -5.98 -9.87
CA ALA A 14 -25.06 -6.57 -8.62
C ALA A 14 -23.53 -6.46 -8.42
N ASN A 15 -22.77 -5.96 -9.39
CA ASN A 15 -21.31 -5.86 -9.35
C ASN A 15 -20.76 -4.44 -9.25
N SER A 16 -21.53 -3.44 -8.87
CA SER A 16 -20.98 -2.16 -8.49
C SER A 16 -20.41 -2.28 -7.07
N THR A 17 -19.15 -2.65 -6.96
CA THR A 17 -18.40 -2.48 -5.72
C THR A 17 -18.46 -1.01 -5.35
N ALA A 18 -19.05 -0.70 -4.19
CA ALA A 18 -19.17 0.66 -3.71
C ALA A 18 -17.79 1.25 -3.41
N GLU A 19 -17.62 2.55 -3.67
CA GLU A 19 -16.46 3.30 -3.20
C GLU A 19 -16.28 3.11 -1.69
N LYS A 20 -15.06 2.79 -1.23
CA LYS A 20 -14.75 2.64 0.19
C LYS A 20 -14.08 3.91 0.70
N CYS A 21 -14.70 4.57 1.67
CA CYS A 21 -14.14 5.74 2.32
C CYS A 21 -13.68 5.43 3.75
N PHE A 22 -12.52 5.96 4.11
CA PHE A 22 -11.93 5.81 5.44
C PHE A 22 -12.08 7.13 6.19
N LYS A 23 -12.83 7.09 7.29
CA LYS A 23 -13.10 8.26 8.15
C LYS A 23 -13.57 9.49 7.36
N ASP A 24 -14.25 9.28 6.23
CA ASP A 24 -14.72 10.33 5.31
C ASP A 24 -13.62 11.30 4.81
N ILE A 25 -12.36 10.88 4.90
CA ILE A 25 -11.19 11.69 4.50
C ILE A 25 -10.55 11.15 3.23
N PHE A 26 -10.37 9.83 3.14
CA PHE A 26 -9.80 9.16 1.96
C PHE A 26 -10.80 8.17 1.39
N CYS A 27 -10.96 8.20 0.06
CA CYS A 27 -11.84 7.28 -0.64
C CYS A 27 -11.09 6.48 -1.70
N VAL A 28 -11.27 5.16 -1.66
CA VAL A 28 -10.77 4.23 -2.67
C VAL A 28 -11.89 3.97 -3.66
N PRO A 29 -11.68 4.26 -4.96
CA PRO A 29 -12.72 4.05 -5.96
C PRO A 29 -13.10 2.57 -6.11
N ALA A 30 -14.33 2.32 -6.57
CA ALA A 30 -14.87 0.97 -6.75
C ALA A 30 -14.04 0.11 -7.73
N ASN A 31 -13.41 0.72 -8.72
CA ASN A 31 -12.57 0.08 -9.73
C ASN A 31 -11.07 0.04 -9.37
N TYR A 32 -10.73 0.30 -8.11
CA TYR A 32 -9.34 0.24 -7.66
C TYR A 32 -8.81 -1.19 -7.69
N ASP A 33 -7.70 -1.39 -8.37
CA ASP A 33 -7.00 -2.67 -8.39
C ASP A 33 -5.64 -2.52 -7.67
N LYS A 34 -5.51 -3.19 -6.53
CA LYS A 34 -4.28 -3.19 -5.72
C LYS A 34 -3.12 -3.94 -6.38
N LEU A 35 -3.37 -4.76 -7.37
CA LEU A 35 -2.34 -5.50 -8.11
C LEU A 35 -1.69 -4.63 -9.19
N LEU A 36 -2.35 -3.56 -9.57
CA LEU A 36 -1.80 -2.59 -10.52
C LEU A 36 -1.11 -1.47 -9.77
N ARG A 37 0.11 -1.14 -10.22
CA ARG A 37 0.84 0.02 -9.69
C ARG A 37 0.12 1.33 -10.02
N PRO A 38 0.35 2.40 -9.21
CA PRO A 38 -0.31 3.69 -9.38
C PRO A 38 -0.14 4.34 -10.75
N ASN A 39 0.99 4.07 -11.39
CA ASN A 39 1.32 4.58 -12.72
C ASN A 39 1.87 3.43 -13.58
N GLU A 40 1.37 3.29 -14.80
CA GLU A 40 1.79 2.23 -15.72
C GLU A 40 3.26 2.35 -16.15
N SER A 41 3.77 3.58 -16.28
CA SER A 41 5.14 3.83 -16.76
C SER A 41 6.17 3.78 -15.63
N LEU A 42 6.02 4.58 -14.60
CA LEU A 42 6.99 4.74 -13.51
C LEU A 42 6.29 5.16 -12.23
N VAL A 43 6.66 4.52 -11.13
CA VAL A 43 6.32 4.97 -9.78
C VAL A 43 7.61 5.41 -9.10
N GLN A 44 7.67 6.68 -8.72
CA GLN A 44 8.78 7.20 -7.94
C GLN A 44 8.56 6.86 -6.47
N ILE A 45 9.58 6.27 -5.85
CA ILE A 45 9.56 5.94 -4.42
C ILE A 45 10.74 6.66 -3.79
N GLU A 46 10.46 7.55 -2.84
CA GLU A 46 11.47 8.18 -2.00
C GLU A 46 11.73 7.30 -0.79
N MET A 47 12.98 6.95 -0.57
CA MET A 47 13.36 6.06 0.50
C MET A 47 14.34 6.73 1.45
N GLU A 48 14.05 6.60 2.75
CA GLU A 48 14.94 7.00 3.83
C GLU A 48 15.30 5.77 4.67
N ILE A 49 16.58 5.65 5.01
CA ILE A 49 17.09 4.55 5.84
C ILE A 49 17.80 5.17 7.03
N HIS A 50 17.28 4.91 8.22
CA HIS A 50 17.87 5.33 9.49
C HIS A 50 18.42 4.13 10.23
N ILE A 51 19.74 4.00 10.30
CA ILE A 51 20.39 2.97 11.13
C ILE A 51 20.36 3.46 12.57
N THR A 52 19.58 2.79 13.41
CA THR A 52 19.41 3.15 14.81
C THR A 52 20.44 2.47 15.70
N GLU A 53 20.87 1.25 15.33
CA GLU A 53 21.83 0.49 16.11
C GLU A 53 22.60 -0.50 15.23
N VAL A 54 23.90 -0.66 15.54
CA VAL A 54 24.72 -1.76 15.04
C VAL A 54 24.81 -2.79 16.16
N ILE A 55 24.07 -3.89 16.02
CA ILE A 55 23.93 -4.91 17.05
C ILE A 55 25.17 -5.79 17.13
N SER A 56 25.68 -6.25 16.00
CA SER A 56 26.86 -7.09 15.93
C SER A 56 27.53 -7.05 14.56
N ILE A 57 28.83 -7.31 14.57
CA ILE A 57 29.64 -7.54 13.36
C ILE A 57 30.29 -8.91 13.51
N ASN A 58 30.14 -9.77 12.51
CA ASN A 58 30.78 -11.09 12.47
C ASN A 58 31.75 -11.15 11.29
N ASP A 59 33.02 -11.11 11.59
CA ASP A 59 34.10 -11.10 10.60
C ASP A 59 34.28 -12.46 9.90
N GLN A 60 33.90 -13.56 10.58
CA GLN A 60 34.02 -14.90 10.03
C GLN A 60 33.00 -15.17 8.93
N ASP A 61 31.76 -14.68 9.13
CA ASP A 61 30.66 -14.86 8.20
C ASP A 61 30.44 -13.64 7.29
N PHE A 62 31.23 -12.58 7.47
CA PHE A 62 31.08 -11.30 6.79
C PHE A 62 29.65 -10.75 6.89
N THR A 63 29.08 -10.80 8.09
CA THR A 63 27.72 -10.33 8.37
C THR A 63 27.69 -9.23 9.42
N THR A 64 26.72 -8.34 9.23
CA THR A 64 26.43 -7.28 10.19
C THR A 64 24.95 -7.34 10.55
N SER A 65 24.65 -7.31 11.85
CA SER A 65 23.29 -7.19 12.34
C SER A 65 23.00 -5.73 12.67
N LEU A 66 21.97 -5.19 12.05
CA LEU A 66 21.59 -3.79 12.20
C LEU A 66 20.13 -3.72 12.66
N MET A 67 19.83 -2.72 13.48
CA MET A 67 18.47 -2.23 13.67
C MET A 67 18.32 -0.96 12.81
N LEU A 68 17.29 -0.92 11.99
CA LEU A 68 17.04 0.22 11.11
C LEU A 68 15.56 0.54 11.01
N ILE A 69 15.28 1.79 10.67
CA ILE A 69 13.97 2.25 10.23
C ILE A 69 14.07 2.48 8.72
N LEU A 70 13.19 1.85 7.97
CA LEU A 70 13.05 2.04 6.53
C LEU A 70 11.75 2.79 6.28
N GLU A 71 11.84 3.96 5.70
CA GLU A 71 10.70 4.73 5.23
C GLU A 71 10.66 4.71 3.71
N ALA A 72 9.48 4.48 3.15
CA ALA A 72 9.22 4.53 1.73
C ALA A 72 7.98 5.40 1.47
N ASN A 73 8.15 6.45 0.70
CA ASN A 73 7.09 7.40 0.35
C ASN A 73 6.83 7.35 -1.15
N TRP A 74 5.57 7.24 -1.54
CA TRP A 74 5.15 7.24 -2.94
C TRP A 74 3.80 7.94 -3.11
N GLU A 75 3.47 8.28 -4.33
CA GLU A 75 2.17 8.86 -4.67
C GLU A 75 1.19 7.79 -5.13
N GLU A 76 -0.03 7.83 -4.59
CA GLU A 76 -1.15 7.01 -5.01
C GLU A 76 -2.30 7.91 -5.52
N PRO A 77 -2.25 8.35 -6.78
CA PRO A 77 -3.22 9.31 -7.33
C PRO A 77 -4.62 8.75 -7.50
N ARG A 78 -4.79 7.44 -7.44
CA ARG A 78 -6.10 6.78 -7.56
C ARG A 78 -6.93 6.90 -6.28
N ILE A 79 -6.30 7.16 -5.14
CA ILE A 79 -6.99 7.37 -3.87
C ILE A 79 -7.26 8.86 -3.71
N LYS A 80 -8.55 9.21 -3.57
CA LYS A 80 -8.97 10.59 -3.40
C LYS A 80 -8.90 11.01 -1.93
N SER A 81 -8.44 12.21 -1.69
CA SER A 81 -8.38 12.81 -0.37
C SER A 81 -9.23 14.07 -0.30
N ASN A 82 -10.03 14.20 0.76
CA ASN A 82 -10.82 15.40 1.06
C ASN A 82 -10.12 16.31 2.10
N SER A 83 -8.91 15.93 2.55
CA SER A 83 -8.19 16.63 3.61
C SER A 83 -6.69 16.48 3.45
N THR A 84 -5.93 17.39 4.05
CA THR A 84 -4.48 17.31 4.20
C THR A 84 -4.05 16.50 5.42
N LYS A 85 -5.00 15.95 6.18
CA LYS A 85 -4.70 15.14 7.37
C LYS A 85 -4.05 13.82 7.00
N THR A 86 -3.10 13.39 7.83
CA THR A 86 -2.51 12.05 7.79
C THR A 86 -3.35 11.08 8.60
N ILE A 87 -3.63 9.91 8.05
CA ILE A 87 -4.38 8.85 8.71
C ILE A 87 -3.53 7.59 8.77
N PRO A 88 -3.27 7.02 9.95
CA PRO A 88 -2.69 5.69 10.06
C PRO A 88 -3.67 4.64 9.53
N LEU A 89 -3.18 3.72 8.71
CA LEU A 89 -3.97 2.63 8.14
C LEU A 89 -3.92 1.41 9.07
N GLU A 90 -5.09 0.92 9.39
CA GLU A 90 -5.22 -0.39 10.02
C GLU A 90 -4.81 -1.50 9.04
N LEU A 91 -4.38 -2.65 9.56
CA LEU A 91 -3.93 -3.79 8.74
C LEU A 91 -4.98 -4.22 7.71
N SER A 92 -6.27 -4.20 8.08
CA SER A 92 -7.37 -4.56 7.18
C SER A 92 -7.50 -3.65 5.96
N ILE A 93 -7.17 -2.39 6.12
CA ILE A 93 -7.24 -1.37 5.06
C ILE A 93 -5.98 -1.41 4.22
N ARG A 94 -4.83 -1.60 4.86
CA ARG A 94 -3.54 -1.72 4.21
C ARG A 94 -3.53 -2.82 3.16
N ASP A 95 -4.21 -3.93 3.43
CA ASP A 95 -4.29 -5.06 2.51
C ASP A 95 -5.16 -4.78 1.28
N ASP A 96 -5.93 -3.70 1.28
CA ASP A 96 -6.79 -3.29 0.17
C ASP A 96 -6.12 -2.27 -0.78
N ILE A 97 -4.94 -1.76 -0.45
CA ILE A 97 -4.21 -0.78 -1.26
C ILE A 97 -2.92 -1.37 -1.85
N TRP A 98 -2.44 -0.75 -2.93
CA TRP A 98 -1.15 -1.09 -3.50
C TRP A 98 -0.01 -0.60 -2.59
N ILE A 99 0.96 -1.47 -2.35
CA ILE A 99 2.18 -1.18 -1.59
C ILE A 99 3.36 -1.66 -2.42
N PRO A 100 4.45 -0.87 -2.54
CA PRO A 100 5.64 -1.30 -3.26
C PRO A 100 6.27 -2.52 -2.59
N ASP A 101 6.66 -3.49 -3.40
CA ASP A 101 7.40 -4.67 -2.95
C ASP A 101 8.88 -4.30 -2.89
N LEU A 102 9.43 -4.23 -1.68
CA LEU A 102 10.82 -3.85 -1.42
C LEU A 102 11.64 -5.09 -1.09
N TYR A 103 12.76 -5.24 -1.77
CA TYR A 103 13.67 -6.36 -1.60
C TYR A 103 15.10 -5.89 -1.35
N ILE A 104 15.77 -6.48 -0.35
CA ILE A 104 17.19 -6.26 -0.04
C ILE A 104 17.96 -7.54 -0.41
N PRO A 105 18.73 -7.55 -1.53
CA PRO A 105 19.29 -8.78 -2.10
C PRO A 105 20.27 -9.53 -1.18
N ASN A 106 21.00 -8.82 -0.33
CA ASN A 106 22.03 -9.40 0.55
C ASN A 106 21.56 -9.62 1.98
N MET A 107 20.25 -9.55 2.20
CA MET A 107 19.66 -9.80 3.50
C MET A 107 19.58 -11.31 3.79
N LYS A 108 20.21 -11.77 4.89
CA LYS A 108 20.18 -13.17 5.31
C LYS A 108 18.96 -13.49 6.17
N ASN A 109 18.71 -12.67 7.19
CA ASN A 109 17.59 -12.82 8.10
C ASN A 109 16.89 -11.49 8.30
N PHE A 110 15.57 -11.53 8.40
CA PHE A 110 14.76 -10.36 8.61
C PHE A 110 13.70 -10.60 9.69
N LYS A 111 13.64 -9.69 10.64
CA LYS A 111 12.58 -9.64 11.64
C LYS A 111 11.98 -8.25 11.66
N THR A 112 10.70 -8.16 11.37
CA THR A 112 9.97 -6.90 11.48
C THR A 112 9.36 -6.78 12.87
N GLU A 113 9.69 -5.70 13.57
CA GLU A 113 9.08 -5.40 14.87
C GLU A 113 7.79 -4.62 14.71
N LYS A 114 7.77 -3.66 13.78
CA LYS A 114 6.60 -2.82 13.53
C LYS A 114 6.53 -2.39 12.07
N ILE A 115 5.33 -2.44 11.49
CA ILE A 115 5.01 -1.83 10.20
C ILE A 115 3.93 -0.78 10.43
N LEU A 116 4.19 0.43 10.01
CA LEU A 116 3.23 1.53 9.99
C LEU A 116 3.00 1.94 8.54
N THR A 117 1.74 2.09 8.17
CA THR A 117 1.35 2.64 6.87
C THR A 117 0.41 3.80 7.11
N GLU A 118 0.63 4.91 6.42
CA GLU A 118 -0.16 6.13 6.57
C GLU A 118 -0.57 6.65 5.20
N LEU A 119 -1.77 7.22 5.12
CA LEU A 119 -2.22 8.04 3.99
C LEU A 119 -2.16 9.51 4.38
N ALA A 120 -1.42 10.28 3.61
CA ALA A 120 -1.35 11.73 3.75
C ALA A 120 -1.99 12.43 2.54
N GLY A 121 -2.85 13.41 2.80
CA GLY A 121 -3.39 14.25 1.74
C GLY A 121 -2.32 15.18 1.15
N LYS A 122 -2.44 15.50 -0.13
CA LYS A 122 -1.59 16.53 -0.77
C LYS A 122 -1.97 17.93 -0.28
N TYR A 123 -0.96 18.76 -0.09
CA TYR A 123 -1.11 20.19 0.17
C TYR A 123 -1.44 20.94 -1.12
#